data_d03b2b874e4e359b60c25c36e47309f5
#
_entry.id   d03b2b874e4e359b60c25c36e47309f5
#
_cell.length_a   1.000
_cell.length_b   1.000
_cell.length_c   1.000
_cell.angle_alpha   90.00
_cell.angle_beta   90.00
_cell.angle_gamma   90.00
#
_symmetry.space_group_name_H-M   'P 1'
#
loop_
_entity.id
_entity.type
_entity.pdbx_description
1 polymer ?
#
loop_
_entity_poly.entity_id
_entity_poly.type
_entity_poly.pdbx_seq_one_letter_code
_entity_poly.pdbx_strand_id
1 'polypeptide(L)'
;MSNKDINIIFFGNTDFSNPTLLACNNSFNLKAVVTNKSKKMGRGQKILDTPVMTLAKEENLKIIEGVDLNDASFIDRLKDLNPDFFVVVAYRILPKSLLDIPKYGSINIHSSLLPKYRGAAPIQHCLLYTSPSPRDDLWS
;
A
#
# COMPACT_ATOMS: atom_id res chain seq x y z
N MET A 1 -12.43 19.49 8.64
CA MET A 1 -11.33 18.57 8.90
C MET A 1 -10.46 18.45 7.66
N SER A 2 -9.18 18.58 7.84
CA SER A 2 -8.24 18.48 6.73
C SER A 2 -7.95 17.02 6.40
N ASN A 3 -7.69 16.73 5.11
CA ASN A 3 -7.24 15.41 4.73
C ASN A 3 -5.94 15.01 5.41
N LYS A 4 -5.14 15.99 5.80
CA LYS A 4 -3.89 15.72 6.51
C LYS A 4 -4.10 15.15 7.91
N ASP A 5 -5.32 15.15 8.40
CA ASP A 5 -5.64 14.50 9.67
C ASP A 5 -5.93 13.00 9.49
N ILE A 6 -5.99 12.53 8.27
CA ILE A 6 -6.26 11.13 7.99
C ILE A 6 -4.94 10.38 7.87
N ASN A 7 -4.73 9.42 8.76
CA ASN A 7 -3.49 8.63 8.79
C ASN A 7 -3.59 7.46 7.83
N ILE A 8 -2.60 7.33 6.97
CA ILE A 8 -2.58 6.26 5.97
C ILE A 8 -1.28 5.48 6.08
N ILE A 9 -1.37 4.17 5.93
CA ILE A 9 -0.23 3.30 5.68
C ILE A 9 -0.40 2.76 4.26
N PHE A 10 0.63 2.92 3.45
CA PHE A 10 0.61 2.52 2.05
C PHE A 10 1.35 1.19 1.88
N PHE A 11 0.80 0.31 1.06
CA PHE A 11 1.41 -0.98 0.74
C PHE A 11 1.58 -1.08 -0.76
N GLY A 12 2.77 -1.33 -1.23
CA GLY A 12 3.00 -1.51 -2.65
C GLY A 12 4.43 -1.89 -2.95
N ASN A 13 4.66 -2.40 -4.15
CA ASN A 13 5.99 -2.82 -4.60
C ASN A 13 6.37 -2.24 -5.94
N THR A 14 5.41 -2.01 -6.81
CA THR A 14 5.68 -1.77 -8.22
C THR A 14 5.59 -0.29 -8.56
N ASP A 15 6.18 0.07 -9.70
CA ASP A 15 6.11 1.44 -10.16
C ASP A 15 4.68 1.86 -10.51
N PHE A 16 3.80 0.90 -10.81
CA PHE A 16 2.39 1.19 -11.00
C PHE A 16 1.80 1.92 -9.79
N SER A 17 2.26 1.59 -8.60
CA SER A 17 1.71 2.15 -7.37
C SER A 17 2.31 3.52 -7.02
N ASN A 18 3.38 3.93 -7.67
CA ASN A 18 4.07 5.17 -7.31
C ASN A 18 3.20 6.43 -7.42
N PRO A 19 2.39 6.60 -8.47
CA PRO A 19 1.51 7.78 -8.51
C PRO A 19 0.55 7.83 -7.33
N THR A 20 0.03 6.69 -6.91
CA THR A 20 -0.86 6.64 -5.75
C THR A 20 -0.10 6.95 -4.46
N LEU A 21 1.13 6.48 -4.35
CA LEU A 21 1.97 6.80 -3.20
C LEU A 21 2.17 8.30 -3.07
N LEU A 22 2.51 8.94 -4.17
CA LEU A 22 2.72 10.40 -4.16
C LEU A 22 1.43 11.13 -3.81
N ALA A 23 0.30 10.68 -4.34
CA ALA A 23 -0.98 11.30 -4.04
C ALA A 23 -1.30 11.18 -2.55
N CYS A 24 -1.05 10.02 -1.97
CA CYS A 24 -1.28 9.81 -0.54
C CYS A 24 -0.37 10.72 0.29
N ASN A 25 0.89 10.84 -0.12
CA ASN A 25 1.83 11.68 0.61
C ASN A 25 1.42 13.15 0.56
N ASN A 26 0.92 13.58 -0.59
CA ASN A 26 0.55 14.99 -0.76
C ASN A 26 -0.77 15.34 -0.09
N SER A 27 -1.71 14.42 -0.07
CA SER A 27 -3.08 14.72 0.33
C SER A 27 -3.43 14.27 1.74
N PHE A 28 -2.71 13.29 2.29
CA PHE A 28 -3.03 12.70 3.58
C PHE A 28 -1.81 12.67 4.47
N ASN A 29 -1.99 12.22 5.69
CA ASN A 29 -0.87 12.02 6.59
C ASN A 29 -0.35 10.60 6.41
N LEU A 30 0.63 10.46 5.54
CA LEU A 30 1.21 9.16 5.23
C LEU A 30 2.17 8.77 6.35
N LYS A 31 1.77 7.79 7.15
CA LYS A 31 2.52 7.40 8.33
C LYS A 31 3.68 6.46 8.01
N ALA A 32 3.51 5.60 7.02
CA ALA A 32 4.55 4.66 6.63
C ALA A 32 4.23 4.07 5.27
N VAL A 33 5.27 3.53 4.65
CA VAL A 33 5.19 2.82 3.39
C VAL A 33 5.69 1.41 3.64
N VAL A 34 4.85 0.42 3.36
CA VAL A 34 5.23 -0.98 3.47
C VAL A 34 5.54 -1.50 2.08
N THR A 35 6.72 -2.02 1.90
CA THR A 35 7.15 -2.58 0.62
C THR A 35 8.05 -3.77 0.91
N ASN A 36 8.23 -4.64 -0.08
CA ASN A 36 9.03 -5.82 0.11
C ASN A 36 10.49 -5.46 0.35
N LYS A 37 11.17 -6.37 1.05
CA LYS A 37 12.58 -6.20 1.34
C LYS A 37 13.38 -6.16 0.05
N SER A 38 14.44 -5.37 0.04
CA SER A 38 15.39 -5.34 -1.06
C SER A 38 15.97 -6.72 -1.31
N LYS A 39 16.21 -7.04 -2.57
CA LYS A 39 16.75 -8.33 -2.96
C LYS A 39 18.13 -8.18 -3.56
N LYS A 40 18.97 -9.17 -3.32
CA LYS A 40 20.26 -9.26 -4.00
C LYS A 40 20.01 -10.01 -5.30
N MET A 41 20.44 -9.42 -6.41
CA MET A 41 20.21 -10.01 -7.72
C MET A 41 21.44 -9.90 -8.58
N GLY A 42 21.60 -10.89 -9.44
CA GLY A 42 22.67 -10.89 -10.43
C GLY A 42 24.01 -11.30 -9.86
N ARG A 43 24.99 -11.32 -10.72
CA ARG A 43 26.31 -11.81 -10.35
C ARG A 43 27.01 -10.93 -9.35
N GLY A 44 26.88 -9.65 -9.44
CA GLY A 44 27.48 -8.74 -8.49
C GLY A 44 26.72 -8.65 -7.19
N GLN A 45 25.65 -9.41 -7.06
CA GLN A 45 24.79 -9.34 -5.90
C GLN A 45 24.35 -7.91 -5.60
N LYS A 46 23.96 -7.21 -6.64
CA LYS A 46 23.43 -5.86 -6.47
C LYS A 46 22.14 -5.92 -5.65
N ILE A 47 22.03 -4.96 -4.77
CA ILE A 47 20.80 -4.82 -3.98
C ILE A 47 19.81 -4.03 -4.81
N LEU A 48 18.65 -4.63 -5.07
CA LEU A 48 17.59 -3.97 -5.82
C LEU A 48 16.43 -3.67 -4.89
N ASP A 49 16.17 -2.40 -4.72
CA ASP A 49 14.99 -1.94 -4.00
C ASP A 49 13.78 -2.06 -4.93
N THR A 50 12.60 -2.23 -4.33
CA THR A 50 11.39 -2.10 -5.12
C THR A 50 11.27 -0.65 -5.61
N PRO A 51 10.55 -0.42 -6.72
CA PRO A 51 10.29 0.96 -7.14
C PRO A 51 9.65 1.81 -6.05
N VAL A 52 8.79 1.21 -5.24
CA VAL A 52 8.16 1.91 -4.13
C VAL A 52 9.20 2.30 -3.08
N MET A 53 10.12 1.39 -2.75
CA MET A 53 11.16 1.70 -1.78
C MET A 53 12.05 2.84 -2.27
N THR A 54 12.42 2.81 -3.55
CA THR A 54 13.23 3.86 -4.13
C THR A 54 12.54 5.22 -4.01
N LEU A 55 11.27 5.27 -4.37
CA LEU A 55 10.53 6.52 -4.28
C LEU A 55 10.38 6.97 -2.82
N ALA A 56 10.10 6.04 -1.93
CA ALA A 56 9.94 6.40 -0.52
C ALA A 56 11.21 6.98 0.06
N LYS A 57 12.38 6.47 -0.36
CA LYS A 57 13.65 7.04 0.07
C LYS A 57 13.83 8.45 -0.46
N GLU A 58 13.47 8.68 -1.71
CA GLU A 58 13.57 10.01 -2.31
C GLU A 58 12.69 11.02 -1.60
N GLU A 59 11.54 10.58 -1.14
CA GLU A 59 10.57 11.44 -0.47
C GLU A 59 10.75 11.48 1.05
N ASN A 60 11.78 10.84 1.57
CA ASN A 60 12.07 10.79 3.00
C ASN A 60 10.92 10.21 3.82
N LEU A 61 10.27 9.19 3.29
CA LEU A 61 9.16 8.55 3.95
C LEU A 61 9.64 7.43 4.86
N LYS A 62 8.85 7.15 5.89
CA LYS A 62 9.14 6.03 6.77
C LYS A 62 8.86 4.73 6.02
N ILE A 63 9.84 3.84 5.94
CA ILE A 63 9.74 2.58 5.23
C ILE A 63 9.71 1.45 6.23
N ILE A 64 8.77 0.53 6.04
CA ILE A 64 8.72 -0.71 6.82
C ILE A 64 8.78 -1.85 5.81
N GLU A 65 9.77 -2.72 5.99
CA GLU A 65 9.91 -3.86 5.08
C GLU A 65 8.90 -4.94 5.43
N GLY A 66 8.10 -5.33 4.45
CA GLY A 66 7.08 -6.34 4.65
C GLY A 66 7.62 -7.73 4.32
N VAL A 67 8.23 -8.38 5.27
CA VAL A 67 8.78 -9.71 5.08
C VAL A 67 7.77 -10.77 5.47
N ASP A 68 7.33 -10.74 6.71
CA ASP A 68 6.33 -11.68 7.22
C ASP A 68 5.15 -10.89 7.73
N LEU A 69 4.04 -10.96 6.99
CA LEU A 69 2.85 -10.19 7.32
C LEU A 69 2.15 -10.69 8.56
N ASN A 70 2.50 -11.86 9.05
CA ASN A 70 1.93 -12.41 10.27
C ASN A 70 2.82 -12.20 11.50
N ASP A 71 3.97 -11.58 11.31
CA ASP A 71 4.88 -11.34 12.40
C ASP A 71 4.30 -10.37 13.43
N ALA A 72 4.33 -10.75 14.69
CA ALA A 72 3.71 -9.95 15.74
C ALA A 72 4.33 -8.57 15.87
N SER A 73 5.65 -8.47 15.74
CA SER A 73 6.30 -7.16 15.88
C SER A 73 5.96 -6.25 14.70
N PHE A 74 5.83 -6.81 13.51
CA PHE A 74 5.40 -6.06 12.34
C PHE A 74 3.98 -5.52 12.55
N ILE A 75 3.08 -6.39 13.00
CA ILE A 75 1.70 -6.00 13.27
C ILE A 75 1.65 -4.89 14.32
N ASP A 76 2.42 -5.03 15.38
CA ASP A 76 2.44 -4.02 16.45
C ASP A 76 2.96 -2.68 15.95
N ARG A 77 3.96 -2.69 15.07
CA ARG A 77 4.48 -1.46 14.49
C ARG A 77 3.40 -0.72 13.71
N LEU A 78 2.59 -1.46 12.98
CA LEU A 78 1.50 -0.84 12.21
C LEU A 78 0.41 -0.31 13.13
N LYS A 79 0.09 -1.05 14.18
CA LYS A 79 -0.89 -0.59 15.16
C LYS A 79 -0.45 0.70 15.83
N ASP A 80 0.82 0.80 16.16
CA ASP A 80 1.34 1.97 16.85
C ASP A 80 1.26 3.23 16.00
N LEU A 81 1.16 3.10 14.70
CA LEU A 81 1.03 4.24 13.80
C LEU A 81 -0.39 4.77 13.74
N ASN A 82 -1.35 4.05 14.31
CA ASN A 82 -2.72 4.51 14.43
C ASN A 82 -3.37 4.85 13.09
N PRO A 83 -3.33 3.93 12.12
CA PRO A 83 -3.83 4.26 10.79
C PRO A 83 -5.34 4.36 10.74
N ASP A 84 -5.84 5.28 9.94
CA ASP A 84 -7.26 5.37 9.64
C ASP A 84 -7.60 4.47 8.45
N PHE A 85 -6.71 4.41 7.48
CA PHE A 85 -6.88 3.57 6.30
C PHE A 85 -5.57 2.91 5.91
N PHE A 86 -5.68 1.75 5.30
CA PHE A 86 -4.60 1.17 4.51
C PHE A 86 -4.91 1.43 3.04
N VAL A 87 -3.90 1.79 2.27
CA VAL A 87 -4.01 1.88 0.81
C VAL A 87 -3.08 0.81 0.24
N VAL A 88 -3.66 -0.18 -0.40
CA VAL A 88 -2.94 -1.36 -0.88
C VAL A 88 -3.01 -1.38 -2.40
N VAL A 89 -1.86 -1.30 -3.06
CA VAL A 89 -1.81 -1.22 -4.51
C VAL A 89 -0.95 -2.35 -5.05
N ALA A 90 -1.59 -3.31 -5.70
CA ALA A 90 -0.88 -4.44 -6.33
C ALA A 90 0.12 -5.10 -5.38
N TYR A 91 -0.33 -5.38 -4.18
CA TYR A 91 0.50 -5.97 -3.14
C TYR A 91 -0.02 -7.36 -2.80
N ARG A 92 0.68 -8.04 -1.90
CA ARG A 92 0.23 -9.34 -1.42
C ARG A 92 -1.12 -9.23 -0.71
N ILE A 93 -1.84 -10.33 -0.67
CA ILE A 93 -3.09 -10.38 0.09
C ILE A 93 -2.75 -10.23 1.57
N LEU A 94 -3.39 -9.27 2.21
CA LEU A 94 -3.15 -9.02 3.62
C LEU A 94 -3.98 -9.96 4.47
N PRO A 95 -3.38 -10.56 5.51
CA PRO A 95 -4.16 -11.38 6.43
C PRO A 95 -5.14 -10.54 7.22
N LYS A 96 -6.16 -11.20 7.74
CA LYS A 96 -7.21 -10.50 8.50
C LYS A 96 -6.62 -9.72 9.69
N SER A 97 -5.59 -10.26 10.31
CA SER A 97 -4.96 -9.56 11.42
C SER A 97 -4.45 -8.18 11.05
N LEU A 98 -4.01 -8.00 9.81
CA LEU A 98 -3.62 -6.68 9.33
C LEU A 98 -4.82 -5.86 8.90
N LEU A 99 -5.77 -6.49 8.23
CA LEU A 99 -6.93 -5.77 7.71
C LEU A 99 -7.79 -5.17 8.82
N ASP A 100 -7.70 -5.70 10.02
CA ASP A 100 -8.46 -5.19 11.16
C ASP A 100 -7.80 -4.00 11.85
N ILE A 101 -6.56 -3.67 11.49
CA ILE A 101 -5.83 -2.59 12.16
C ILE A 101 -6.38 -1.21 11.83
N PRO A 102 -6.60 -0.86 10.56
CA PRO A 102 -7.02 0.50 10.25
C PRO A 102 -8.42 0.77 10.76
N LYS A 103 -8.59 1.97 11.28
CA LYS A 103 -9.84 2.36 11.92
C LYS A 103 -11.04 2.24 10.98
N TYR A 104 -10.86 2.63 9.73
CA TYR A 104 -11.95 2.66 8.75
C TYR A 104 -11.84 1.60 7.67
N GLY A 105 -10.74 0.88 7.61
CA GLY A 105 -10.60 -0.22 6.67
C GLY A 105 -9.50 -0.02 5.65
N SER A 106 -9.51 -0.88 4.64
CA SER A 106 -8.47 -0.90 3.62
C SER A 106 -9.05 -0.58 2.25
N ILE A 107 -8.27 0.13 1.46
CA ILE A 107 -8.61 0.43 0.07
C ILE A 107 -7.64 -0.34 -0.79
N ASN A 108 -8.16 -1.23 -1.63
CA ASN A 108 -7.35 -2.02 -2.53
C ASN A 108 -7.49 -1.52 -3.96
N ILE A 109 -6.35 -1.30 -4.61
CA ILE A 109 -6.33 -0.92 -6.00
C ILE A 109 -5.71 -2.06 -6.78
N HIS A 110 -6.45 -2.60 -7.74
CA HIS A 110 -6.02 -3.75 -8.51
C HIS A 110 -5.56 -3.33 -9.89
N SER A 111 -4.32 -3.65 -10.20
CA SER A 111 -3.76 -3.34 -11.50
C SER A 111 -4.19 -4.34 -12.56
N SER A 112 -4.69 -5.49 -12.15
CA SER A 112 -5.00 -6.57 -13.09
C SER A 112 -6.07 -6.20 -14.10
N LEU A 113 -6.83 -5.18 -13.83
CA LEU A 113 -7.86 -4.73 -14.75
C LEU A 113 -7.34 -3.87 -15.88
N LEU A 114 -6.17 -3.30 -15.71
CA LEU A 114 -5.65 -2.32 -16.65
C LEU A 114 -5.46 -2.84 -18.07
N PRO A 115 -4.94 -4.04 -18.27
CA PRO A 115 -4.72 -4.50 -19.63
C PRO A 115 -5.98 -4.60 -20.46
N LYS A 116 -7.11 -4.69 -19.83
CA LYS A 116 -8.38 -4.82 -20.54
C LYS A 116 -8.91 -3.48 -21.05
N TYR A 117 -8.33 -2.43 -20.58
CA TYR A 117 -8.86 -1.08 -20.88
C TYR A 117 -7.84 -0.26 -21.62
N ARG A 118 -7.14 -0.89 -22.52
CA ARG A 118 -6.09 -0.21 -23.22
C ARG A 118 -6.55 1.12 -23.76
N GLY A 119 -5.76 2.12 -23.52
CA GLY A 119 -5.99 3.43 -24.05
C GLY A 119 -6.93 4.25 -23.21
N ALA A 120 -8.19 4.03 -23.33
CA ALA A 120 -9.17 4.95 -22.77
C ALA A 120 -9.16 4.94 -21.25
N ALA A 121 -8.64 5.96 -20.64
CA ALA A 121 -8.78 6.25 -19.22
C ALA A 121 -8.72 5.04 -18.29
N PRO A 122 -7.68 4.25 -18.36
CA PRO A 122 -7.63 3.01 -17.59
C PRO A 122 -7.66 3.25 -16.09
N ILE A 123 -7.11 4.35 -15.65
CA ILE A 123 -7.03 4.61 -14.21
C ILE A 123 -8.40 4.74 -13.60
N GLN A 124 -9.33 5.28 -14.35
CA GLN A 124 -10.69 5.44 -13.84
C GLN A 124 -11.38 4.13 -13.59
N HIS A 125 -10.88 3.08 -14.20
CA HIS A 125 -11.48 1.76 -14.08
C HIS A 125 -10.77 0.86 -13.10
N CYS A 126 -9.75 1.36 -12.44
CA CYS A 126 -9.17 0.60 -11.36
C CYS A 126 -10.22 0.45 -10.29
N LEU A 127 -10.47 -0.78 -9.92
CA LEU A 127 -11.45 -1.01 -8.88
C LEU A 127 -10.91 -0.58 -7.55
N LEU A 128 -11.66 0.28 -6.92
CA LEU A 128 -11.39 0.67 -5.55
C LEU A 128 -12.48 0.09 -4.69
N TYR A 129 -12.11 -0.72 -3.74
CA TYR A 129 -13.10 -1.11 -2.76
C TYR A 129 -12.46 -1.23 -1.40
N THR A 130 -13.26 -0.84 -0.44
CA THR A 130 -12.88 -1.01 0.93
C THR A 130 -13.11 -2.44 1.31
N SER A 131 -12.34 -2.88 2.27
CA SER A 131 -12.31 -4.26 2.61
C SER A 131 -12.76 -4.57 4.02
N PRO A 132 -13.52 -3.75 4.72
CA PRO A 132 -14.08 -4.23 5.97
C PRO A 132 -15.08 -5.29 5.65
N SER A 133 -14.91 -6.41 6.25
CA SER A 133 -15.68 -7.57 5.88
C SER A 133 -17.18 -7.39 5.89
N PRO A 134 -17.78 -6.67 6.85
CA PRO A 134 -19.23 -6.58 6.82
C PRO A 134 -19.79 -5.90 5.60
N ARG A 135 -18.96 -5.25 4.84
CA ARG A 135 -19.43 -4.50 3.69
C ARG A 135 -19.11 -5.12 2.37
N ASP A 136 -18.41 -6.22 2.38
CA ASP A 136 -17.96 -6.82 1.14
C ASP A 136 -19.11 -7.19 0.23
N ASP A 137 -20.19 -7.63 0.80
CA ASP A 137 -21.34 -8.01 0.01
C ASP A 137 -21.93 -6.87 -0.77
N LEU A 138 -21.69 -5.65 -0.37
CA LEU A 138 -22.16 -4.49 -1.11
C LEU A 138 -21.47 -4.33 -2.44
N TRP A 139 -20.34 -4.96 -2.59
CA TRP A 139 -19.49 -4.79 -3.76
C TRP A 139 -19.50 -5.99 -4.70
N SER A 140 -20.19 -7.00 -4.33
CA SER A 140 -20.24 -8.22 -5.15
C SER A 140 -21.18 -8.11 -6.34
#